data_03fcf7b9a053ecc5d6aac5eb863ff0e7
#
_entry.id   03fcf7b9a053ecc5d6aac5eb863ff0e7
#
_cell.length_a   1.000
_cell.length_b   1.000
_cell.length_c   1.000
_cell.angle_alpha   90.00
_cell.angle_beta   90.00
_cell.angle_gamma   90.00
#
_symmetry.space_group_name_H-M   'P 1'
#
loop_
_entity.id
_entity.type
_entity.pdbx_description
1 polymer ?
#
loop_
_entity_poly.entity_id
_entity_poly.type
_entity_poly.pdbx_seq_one_letter_code
_entity_poly.pdbx_strand_id
1 'polypeptide(L)'
;MKKSEQTKAKLIEAVINLTNVGQKISVSSISKEAKTAYGSFYRYFNNLDEINDSAIVQVVLSAAEVVENQMKTEKSNLFKVYYSWYIAIDLFESDYIDNWLIDNPASINDAWVLTQPMTSQWLQDAIFQEEEPELNKDNLRHFKMAQTYIFWTYQNALREKLKGRKSIHVYTDLMNSVNLMNLSQKTQKKYIKKVADYIK
;
A
#
# COMPACT_ATOMS: atom_id res chain seq x y z
N MET A 1 -20.86 10.22 11.67
CA MET A 1 -20.76 10.38 10.21
C MET A 1 -22.10 10.85 9.65
N LYS A 2 -22.13 11.92 8.83
CA LYS A 2 -23.36 12.39 8.20
C LYS A 2 -23.89 11.36 7.18
N LYS A 3 -25.20 11.28 6.97
CA LYS A 3 -25.84 10.32 6.04
C LYS A 3 -25.26 10.37 4.61
N SER A 4 -24.83 11.56 4.16
CA SER A 4 -24.17 11.73 2.86
C SER A 4 -22.80 11.07 2.79
N GLU A 5 -21.99 11.18 3.84
CA GLU A 5 -20.67 10.55 3.93
C GLU A 5 -20.77 9.02 3.95
N GLN A 6 -21.79 8.50 4.63
CA GLN A 6 -22.10 7.06 4.63
C GLN A 6 -22.44 6.55 3.24
N THR A 7 -23.21 7.32 2.45
CA THR A 7 -23.56 6.92 1.09
C THR A 7 -22.33 6.95 0.18
N LYS A 8 -21.48 7.97 0.29
CA LYS A 8 -20.23 8.06 -0.48
C LYS A 8 -19.32 6.86 -0.16
N ALA A 9 -19.14 6.55 1.12
CA ALA A 9 -18.34 5.41 1.56
C ALA A 9 -18.86 4.07 1.01
N LYS A 10 -20.19 3.83 1.05
CA LYS A 10 -20.80 2.62 0.48
C LYS A 10 -20.57 2.47 -1.02
N LEU A 11 -20.58 3.57 -1.77
CA LEU A 11 -20.30 3.53 -3.21
C LEU A 11 -18.84 3.15 -3.47
N ILE A 12 -17.89 3.69 -2.70
CA ILE A 12 -16.46 3.36 -2.79
C ILE A 12 -16.24 1.88 -2.43
N GLU A 13 -16.82 1.42 -1.31
CA GLU A 13 -16.75 0.03 -0.87
C GLU A 13 -17.31 -0.93 -1.93
N ALA A 14 -18.40 -0.55 -2.61
CA ALA A 14 -18.98 -1.33 -3.68
C ALA A 14 -18.01 -1.51 -4.88
N VAL A 15 -17.23 -0.50 -5.23
CA VAL A 15 -16.18 -0.63 -6.27
C VAL A 15 -15.15 -1.67 -5.83
N ILE A 16 -14.66 -1.58 -4.60
CA ILE A 16 -13.65 -2.51 -4.06
C ILE A 16 -14.19 -3.95 -4.07
N ASN A 17 -15.41 -4.16 -3.59
CA ASN A 17 -16.06 -5.48 -3.55
C ASN A 17 -16.23 -6.08 -4.95
N LEU A 18 -16.73 -5.30 -5.91
CA LEU A 18 -16.90 -5.73 -7.29
C LEU A 18 -15.56 -6.07 -7.96
N THR A 19 -14.54 -5.24 -7.72
CA THR A 19 -13.18 -5.50 -8.22
C THR A 19 -12.61 -6.79 -7.63
N ASN A 20 -12.76 -6.99 -6.32
CA ASN A 20 -12.21 -8.16 -5.62
C ASN A 20 -12.74 -9.50 -6.16
N VAL A 21 -13.93 -9.51 -6.76
CA VAL A 21 -14.54 -10.70 -7.37
C VAL A 21 -14.52 -10.67 -8.90
N GLY A 22 -13.77 -9.76 -9.52
CA GLY A 22 -13.64 -9.65 -10.97
C GLY A 22 -14.90 -9.25 -11.71
N GLN A 23 -15.86 -8.59 -11.04
CA GLN A 23 -17.08 -8.14 -11.68
C GLN A 23 -16.90 -6.81 -12.41
N LYS A 24 -17.66 -6.66 -13.50
CA LYS A 24 -17.62 -5.42 -14.31
C LYS A 24 -18.06 -4.21 -13.50
N ILE A 25 -17.23 -3.19 -13.48
CA ILE A 25 -17.50 -1.88 -12.87
C ILE A 25 -18.37 -1.03 -13.82
N SER A 26 -19.50 -0.57 -13.30
CA SER A 26 -20.43 0.34 -13.96
C SER A 26 -21.27 1.06 -12.91
N VAL A 27 -21.85 2.21 -13.24
CA VAL A 27 -22.73 2.92 -12.30
C VAL A 27 -23.87 2.04 -11.80
N SER A 28 -24.40 1.18 -12.69
CA SER A 28 -25.49 0.25 -12.34
C SER A 28 -25.02 -0.82 -11.34
N SER A 29 -23.86 -1.49 -11.60
CA SER A 29 -23.34 -2.51 -10.70
C SER A 29 -22.94 -1.93 -9.34
N ILE A 30 -22.28 -0.76 -9.34
CA ILE A 30 -21.91 -0.03 -8.11
C ILE A 30 -23.15 0.33 -7.28
N SER A 31 -24.18 0.92 -7.92
CA SER A 31 -25.41 1.34 -7.21
C SER A 31 -26.15 0.14 -6.62
N LYS A 32 -26.19 -0.99 -7.34
CA LYS A 32 -26.80 -2.24 -6.89
C LYS A 32 -26.04 -2.81 -5.68
N GLU A 33 -24.73 -2.91 -5.77
CA GLU A 33 -23.86 -3.42 -4.69
C GLU A 33 -23.95 -2.53 -3.44
N ALA A 34 -23.88 -1.20 -3.61
CA ALA A 34 -24.01 -0.23 -2.54
C ALA A 34 -25.43 -0.13 -1.95
N LYS A 35 -26.42 -0.80 -2.55
CA LYS A 35 -27.86 -0.71 -2.19
C LYS A 35 -28.36 0.75 -2.19
N THR A 36 -27.99 1.50 -3.23
CA THR A 36 -28.36 2.91 -3.42
C THR A 36 -29.14 3.11 -4.72
N ALA A 37 -29.89 4.20 -4.84
CA ALA A 37 -30.52 4.55 -6.11
C ALA A 37 -29.45 4.94 -7.15
N TYR A 38 -29.67 4.61 -8.42
CA TYR A 38 -28.74 4.93 -9.53
C TYR A 38 -28.33 6.41 -9.56
N GLY A 39 -29.29 7.31 -9.40
CA GLY A 39 -29.02 8.76 -9.36
C GLY A 39 -28.23 9.23 -8.15
N SER A 40 -28.08 8.39 -7.11
CA SER A 40 -27.25 8.73 -5.94
C SER A 40 -25.77 8.78 -6.29
N PHE A 41 -25.33 8.02 -7.29
CA PHE A 41 -23.93 8.04 -7.75
C PHE A 41 -23.51 9.46 -8.15
N TYR A 42 -24.28 10.10 -9.03
CA TYR A 42 -23.95 11.41 -9.59
C TYR A 42 -24.03 12.60 -8.60
N ARG A 43 -24.46 12.34 -7.36
CA ARG A 43 -24.35 13.32 -6.28
C ARG A 43 -22.96 13.39 -5.67
N TYR A 44 -22.15 12.35 -5.84
CA TYR A 44 -20.85 12.19 -5.19
C TYR A 44 -19.69 12.07 -6.16
N PHE A 45 -19.95 11.60 -7.37
CA PHE A 45 -18.94 11.33 -8.39
C PHE A 45 -19.43 11.75 -9.77
N ASN A 46 -18.58 12.43 -10.53
CA ASN A 46 -18.91 12.87 -11.87
C ASN A 46 -18.84 11.74 -12.90
N ASN A 47 -17.94 10.77 -12.69
CA ASN A 47 -17.70 9.67 -13.60
C ASN A 47 -17.13 8.45 -12.84
N LEU A 48 -16.87 7.36 -13.59
CA LEU A 48 -16.30 6.14 -13.03
C LEU A 48 -14.83 6.30 -12.62
N ASP A 49 -14.08 7.16 -13.27
CA ASP A 49 -12.66 7.36 -12.96
C ASP A 49 -12.50 8.00 -11.57
N GLU A 50 -13.33 9.02 -11.25
CA GLU A 50 -13.28 9.68 -9.95
C GLU A 50 -13.58 8.74 -8.77
N ILE A 51 -14.57 7.84 -8.92
CA ILE A 51 -14.83 6.84 -7.87
C ILE A 51 -13.77 5.77 -7.83
N ASN A 52 -13.21 5.38 -8.97
CA ASN A 52 -12.12 4.43 -9.07
C ASN A 52 -10.88 4.94 -8.33
N ASP A 53 -10.48 6.20 -8.55
CA ASP A 53 -9.38 6.85 -7.83
C ASP A 53 -9.64 6.88 -6.32
N SER A 54 -10.87 7.24 -5.92
CA SER A 54 -11.26 7.24 -4.52
C SER A 54 -11.20 5.85 -3.88
N ALA A 55 -11.53 4.80 -4.64
CA ALA A 55 -11.47 3.42 -4.17
C ALA A 55 -10.02 2.93 -4.03
N ILE A 56 -9.13 3.29 -4.96
CA ILE A 56 -7.69 2.98 -4.87
C ILE A 56 -7.08 3.67 -3.64
N VAL A 57 -7.38 4.95 -3.44
CA VAL A 57 -6.94 5.67 -2.23
C VAL A 57 -7.41 4.96 -0.96
N GLN A 58 -8.68 4.54 -0.91
CA GLN A 58 -9.22 3.81 0.25
C GLN A 58 -8.50 2.48 0.48
N VAL A 59 -8.19 1.73 -0.56
CA VAL A 59 -7.46 0.46 -0.49
C VAL A 59 -6.05 0.68 0.08
N VAL A 60 -5.31 1.66 -0.43
CA VAL A 60 -3.95 1.97 0.04
C VAL A 60 -3.95 2.48 1.49
N LEU A 61 -4.90 3.33 1.87
CA LEU A 61 -5.01 3.81 3.25
C LEU A 61 -5.41 2.69 4.20
N SER A 62 -6.29 1.78 3.80
CA SER A 62 -6.65 0.61 4.59
C SER A 62 -5.45 -0.32 4.80
N ALA A 63 -4.59 -0.49 3.79
CA ALA A 63 -3.34 -1.22 3.91
C ALA A 63 -2.41 -0.57 4.96
N ALA A 64 -2.26 0.75 4.91
CA ALA A 64 -1.46 1.49 5.88
C ALA A 64 -2.00 1.32 7.31
N GLU A 65 -3.31 1.39 7.49
CA GLU A 65 -3.97 1.16 8.79
C GLU A 65 -3.73 -0.26 9.32
N VAL A 66 -3.78 -1.28 8.45
CA VAL A 66 -3.43 -2.66 8.83
C VAL A 66 -2.00 -2.72 9.36
N VAL A 67 -1.05 -2.11 8.66
CA VAL A 67 0.36 -2.07 9.10
C VAL A 67 0.50 -1.35 10.44
N GLU A 68 -0.11 -0.18 10.61
CA GLU A 68 -0.05 0.56 11.88
C GLU A 68 -0.60 -0.28 13.04
N ASN A 69 -1.73 -0.95 12.85
CA ASN A 69 -2.35 -1.78 13.88
C ASN A 69 -1.49 -3.00 14.24
N GLN A 70 -0.93 -3.70 13.26
CA GLN A 70 -0.06 -4.85 13.47
C GLN A 70 1.26 -4.44 14.14
N MET A 71 1.79 -3.27 13.81
CA MET A 71 3.06 -2.76 14.33
C MET A 71 2.94 -1.92 15.60
N LYS A 72 1.75 -1.84 16.20
CA LYS A 72 1.48 -0.99 17.37
C LYS A 72 2.36 -1.31 18.57
N THR A 73 2.70 -2.58 18.78
CA THR A 73 3.55 -3.05 19.89
C THR A 73 5.00 -3.29 19.50
N GLU A 74 5.33 -3.21 18.21
CA GLU A 74 6.71 -3.37 17.74
C GLU A 74 7.54 -2.13 18.13
N LYS A 75 8.71 -2.39 18.71
CA LYS A 75 9.60 -1.34 19.22
C LYS A 75 10.55 -0.80 18.15
N SER A 76 10.94 -1.65 17.18
CA SER A 76 11.87 -1.24 16.15
C SER A 76 11.14 -0.52 15.02
N ASN A 77 11.33 0.78 14.93
CA ASN A 77 10.74 1.61 13.87
C ASN A 77 11.33 1.27 12.51
N LEU A 78 12.60 0.92 12.45
CA LEU A 78 13.23 0.47 11.20
C LEU A 78 12.59 -0.84 10.71
N PHE A 79 12.24 -1.76 11.62
CA PHE A 79 11.49 -2.96 11.26
C PHE A 79 10.11 -2.63 10.68
N LYS A 80 9.38 -1.66 11.27
CA LYS A 80 8.07 -1.22 10.75
C LYS A 80 8.18 -0.73 9.30
N VAL A 81 9.24 0.01 8.97
CA VAL A 81 9.49 0.45 7.58
C VAL A 81 9.67 -0.75 6.64
N TYR A 82 10.48 -1.74 7.01
CA TYR A 82 10.68 -2.94 6.19
C TYR A 82 9.42 -3.78 6.05
N TYR A 83 8.66 -3.93 7.15
CA TYR A 83 7.44 -4.72 7.17
C TYR A 83 6.32 -4.08 6.34
N SER A 84 6.23 -2.74 6.30
CA SER A 84 5.23 -2.04 5.48
C SER A 84 5.34 -2.38 3.99
N TRP A 85 6.55 -2.60 3.50
CA TRP A 85 6.80 -3.04 2.12
C TRP A 85 6.34 -4.48 1.86
N TYR A 86 6.52 -5.35 2.84
CA TYR A 86 5.99 -6.72 2.72
C TYR A 86 4.46 -6.70 2.64
N ILE A 87 3.80 -6.00 3.54
CA ILE A 87 2.34 -5.89 3.54
C ILE A 87 1.81 -5.25 2.24
N ALA A 88 2.49 -4.27 1.69
CA ALA A 88 2.09 -3.68 0.42
C ALA A 88 2.03 -4.71 -0.73
N ILE A 89 2.84 -5.77 -0.68
CA ILE A 89 2.85 -6.86 -1.67
C ILE A 89 1.85 -7.96 -1.29
N ASP A 90 1.72 -8.29 -0.01
CA ASP A 90 1.03 -9.50 0.47
C ASP A 90 -0.44 -9.29 0.84
N LEU A 91 -0.84 -8.04 1.11
CA LEU A 91 -2.15 -7.73 1.72
C LEU A 91 -3.34 -8.25 0.91
N PHE A 92 -3.24 -8.27 -0.40
CA PHE A 92 -4.35 -8.67 -1.26
C PHE A 92 -4.16 -10.10 -1.72
N GLU A 93 -5.15 -10.96 -1.43
CA GLU A 93 -5.19 -12.34 -1.89
C GLU A 93 -5.81 -12.47 -3.29
N SER A 94 -6.41 -11.38 -3.80
CA SER A 94 -7.13 -11.37 -5.06
C SER A 94 -6.26 -10.86 -6.20
N ASP A 95 -6.01 -11.71 -7.18
CA ASP A 95 -5.34 -11.34 -8.44
C ASP A 95 -6.08 -10.21 -9.17
N TYR A 96 -7.40 -10.08 -8.97
CA TYR A 96 -8.18 -8.98 -9.55
C TYR A 96 -7.80 -7.63 -8.95
N ILE A 97 -7.55 -7.57 -7.65
CA ILE A 97 -7.06 -6.35 -6.98
C ILE A 97 -5.65 -6.02 -7.45
N ASP A 98 -4.74 -6.99 -7.51
CA ASP A 98 -3.38 -6.78 -7.98
C ASP A 98 -3.35 -6.26 -9.42
N ASN A 99 -4.15 -6.85 -10.33
CA ASN A 99 -4.28 -6.37 -11.70
C ASN A 99 -4.87 -4.95 -11.76
N TRP A 100 -5.92 -4.69 -10.99
CA TRP A 100 -6.55 -3.37 -10.93
C TRP A 100 -5.57 -2.28 -10.45
N LEU A 101 -4.76 -2.58 -9.45
CA LEU A 101 -3.69 -1.68 -9.00
C LEU A 101 -2.62 -1.47 -10.10
N ILE A 102 -2.20 -2.52 -10.81
CA ILE A 102 -1.23 -2.42 -11.90
C ILE A 102 -1.77 -1.54 -13.05
N ASP A 103 -3.06 -1.64 -13.34
CA ASP A 103 -3.70 -0.94 -14.47
C ASP A 103 -4.00 0.54 -14.15
N ASN A 104 -3.88 0.97 -12.87
CA ASN A 104 -4.16 2.33 -12.43
C ASN A 104 -2.94 3.00 -11.77
N PRO A 105 -1.81 3.14 -12.47
CA PRO A 105 -0.55 3.60 -11.88
C PRO A 105 -0.59 5.04 -11.32
N ALA A 106 -1.34 5.93 -11.95
CA ALA A 106 -1.45 7.32 -11.49
C ALA A 106 -2.17 7.39 -10.14
N SER A 107 -3.31 6.73 -10.03
CA SER A 107 -4.12 6.71 -8.80
C SER A 107 -3.38 6.07 -7.63
N ILE A 108 -2.59 5.00 -7.88
CA ILE A 108 -1.74 4.41 -6.84
C ILE A 108 -0.63 5.38 -6.44
N ASN A 109 0.02 6.04 -7.40
CA ASN A 109 1.08 6.98 -7.06
C ASN A 109 0.56 8.09 -6.15
N ASP A 110 -0.62 8.64 -6.44
CA ASP A 110 -1.25 9.67 -5.62
C ASP A 110 -1.64 9.14 -4.23
N ALA A 111 -2.21 7.94 -4.17
CA ALA A 111 -2.52 7.27 -2.91
C ALA A 111 -1.26 6.96 -2.08
N TRP A 112 -0.17 6.55 -2.74
CA TRP A 112 1.11 6.27 -2.11
C TRP A 112 1.70 7.49 -1.39
N VAL A 113 1.59 8.66 -2.00
CA VAL A 113 2.05 9.93 -1.39
C VAL A 113 1.40 10.14 -0.02
N LEU A 114 0.16 9.71 0.17
CA LEU A 114 -0.56 9.85 1.45
C LEU A 114 0.01 8.94 2.57
N THR A 115 0.69 7.86 2.24
CA THR A 115 1.30 6.94 3.23
C THR A 115 2.75 7.29 3.58
N GLN A 116 3.40 8.14 2.77
CA GLN A 116 4.80 8.55 2.99
C GLN A 116 5.08 9.20 4.36
N PRO A 117 4.17 10.02 4.94
CA PRO A 117 4.41 10.60 6.25
C PRO A 117 4.61 9.55 7.34
N MET A 118 3.83 8.46 7.32
CA MET A 118 3.91 7.36 8.29
C MET A 118 5.29 6.68 8.25
N THR A 119 5.71 6.22 7.07
CA THR A 119 6.99 5.52 6.93
C THR A 119 8.19 6.43 7.15
N SER A 120 8.09 7.69 6.75
CA SER A 120 9.12 8.71 7.02
C SER A 120 9.24 9.03 8.51
N GLN A 121 8.13 9.07 9.24
CA GLN A 121 8.14 9.27 10.69
C GLN A 121 8.83 8.10 11.40
N TRP A 122 8.49 6.85 11.05
CA TRP A 122 9.18 5.69 11.62
C TRP A 122 10.68 5.70 11.35
N LEU A 123 11.11 6.10 10.15
CA LEU A 123 12.55 6.23 9.89
C LEU A 123 13.20 7.35 10.71
N GLN A 124 12.51 8.48 10.90
CA GLN A 124 12.99 9.55 11.78
C GLN A 124 13.13 9.08 13.23
N ASP A 125 12.14 8.33 13.71
CA ASP A 125 12.15 7.78 15.08
C ASP A 125 13.27 6.73 15.25
N ALA A 126 13.52 5.89 14.23
CA ALA A 126 14.64 4.95 14.23
C ALA A 126 16.00 5.65 14.29
N ILE A 127 16.16 6.78 13.59
CA ILE A 127 17.36 7.61 13.64
C ILE A 127 17.51 8.25 15.03
N PHE A 128 16.44 8.81 15.58
CA PHE A 128 16.44 9.44 16.88
C PHE A 128 16.75 8.45 18.02
N GLN A 129 16.27 7.21 17.90
CA GLN A 129 16.50 6.14 18.86
C GLN A 129 17.81 5.38 18.62
N GLU A 130 18.60 5.78 17.63
CA GLU A 130 19.90 5.16 17.30
C GLU A 130 19.78 3.63 17.09
N GLU A 131 18.69 3.16 16.44
CA GLU A 131 18.41 1.73 16.26
C GLU A 131 19.53 1.00 15.50
N GLU A 132 20.21 1.68 14.60
CA GLU A 132 21.40 1.17 13.88
C GLU A 132 22.49 2.26 13.84
N PRO A 133 23.76 1.92 14.06
CA PRO A 133 24.85 2.90 14.14
C PRO A 133 25.07 3.71 12.83
N GLU A 134 24.65 3.19 11.71
CA GLU A 134 24.79 3.83 10.40
C GLU A 134 23.61 4.75 10.03
N LEU A 135 22.51 4.73 10.82
CA LEU A 135 21.36 5.58 10.57
C LEU A 135 21.65 7.05 10.87
N ASN A 136 21.34 7.91 9.93
CA ASN A 136 21.50 9.36 10.05
C ASN A 136 20.52 10.12 9.13
N LYS A 137 20.58 11.45 9.12
CA LYS A 137 19.69 12.30 8.30
C LYS A 137 19.83 12.09 6.79
N ASP A 138 20.98 11.61 6.32
CA ASP A 138 21.18 11.34 4.90
C ASP A 138 20.40 10.09 4.46
N ASN A 139 20.26 9.09 5.34
CA ASN A 139 19.41 7.92 5.07
C ASN A 139 17.94 8.34 4.90
N LEU A 140 17.44 9.27 5.73
CA LEU A 140 16.08 9.81 5.58
C LEU A 140 15.91 10.58 4.26
N ARG A 141 16.88 11.39 3.88
CA ARG A 141 16.86 12.11 2.60
C ARG A 141 16.87 11.15 1.44
N HIS A 142 17.73 10.14 1.48
CA HIS A 142 17.81 9.09 0.47
C HIS A 142 16.48 8.33 0.36
N PHE A 143 15.89 7.93 1.48
CA PHE A 143 14.61 7.25 1.55
C PHE A 143 13.49 8.05 0.86
N LYS A 144 13.37 9.34 1.18
CA LYS A 144 12.37 10.22 0.55
C LYS A 144 12.55 10.34 -0.97
N MET A 145 13.80 10.38 -1.45
CA MET A 145 14.09 10.39 -2.88
C MET A 145 13.80 9.03 -3.52
N ALA A 146 14.19 7.93 -2.87
CA ALA A 146 14.00 6.58 -3.37
C ALA A 146 12.50 6.22 -3.51
N GLN A 147 11.63 6.74 -2.67
CA GLN A 147 10.19 6.52 -2.75
C GLN A 147 9.59 6.87 -4.12
N THR A 148 10.15 7.84 -4.82
CA THR A 148 9.71 8.21 -6.17
C THR A 148 10.02 7.11 -7.20
N TYR A 149 11.13 6.40 -7.03
CA TYR A 149 11.54 5.33 -7.96
C TYR A 149 10.92 3.98 -7.60
N ILE A 150 10.59 3.78 -6.34
CA ILE A 150 10.14 2.49 -5.84
C ILE A 150 8.78 2.09 -6.37
N PHE A 151 7.97 3.06 -6.74
CA PHE A 151 6.65 2.83 -7.31
C PHE A 151 6.69 1.87 -8.53
N TRP A 152 7.61 2.10 -9.48
CA TRP A 152 7.78 1.22 -10.63
C TRP A 152 8.26 -0.18 -10.25
N THR A 153 9.11 -0.26 -9.24
CA THR A 153 9.62 -1.53 -8.72
C THR A 153 8.52 -2.31 -8.00
N TYR A 154 7.65 -1.61 -7.28
CA TYR A 154 6.45 -2.17 -6.64
C TYR A 154 5.48 -2.76 -7.67
N GLN A 155 5.18 -2.06 -8.76
CA GLN A 155 4.34 -2.61 -9.82
C GLN A 155 4.92 -3.88 -10.45
N ASN A 156 6.24 -3.92 -10.64
CA ASN A 156 6.89 -5.14 -11.10
C ASN A 156 6.81 -6.27 -10.07
N ALA A 157 6.88 -5.96 -8.77
CA ALA A 157 6.68 -6.94 -7.70
C ALA A 157 5.28 -7.55 -7.75
N LEU A 158 4.23 -6.75 -7.93
CA LEU A 158 2.86 -7.27 -8.11
C LEU A 158 2.74 -8.18 -9.34
N ARG A 159 3.36 -7.81 -10.48
CA ARG A 159 3.37 -8.67 -11.66
C ARG A 159 4.07 -10.02 -11.42
N GLU A 160 5.14 -10.04 -10.64
CA GLU A 160 5.82 -11.29 -10.26
C GLU A 160 4.96 -12.14 -9.33
N LYS A 161 4.22 -11.53 -8.39
CA LYS A 161 3.24 -12.22 -7.55
C LYS A 161 2.15 -12.87 -8.40
N LEU A 162 1.58 -12.16 -9.38
CA LEU A 162 0.59 -12.68 -10.32
C LEU A 162 1.08 -13.87 -11.17
N LYS A 163 2.40 -14.05 -11.31
CA LYS A 163 2.99 -15.25 -11.93
C LYS A 163 3.09 -16.45 -10.96
N GLY A 164 2.48 -16.35 -9.78
CA GLY A 164 2.44 -17.41 -8.78
C GLY A 164 3.65 -17.44 -7.83
N ARG A 165 4.48 -16.40 -7.81
CA ARG A 165 5.57 -16.29 -6.83
C ARG A 165 5.02 -15.92 -5.46
N LYS A 166 5.56 -16.57 -4.40
CA LYS A 166 5.20 -16.21 -3.02
C LYS A 166 5.62 -14.79 -2.70
N SER A 167 4.74 -14.04 -2.03
CA SER A 167 4.96 -12.62 -1.66
C SER A 167 6.29 -12.40 -0.94
N ILE A 168 6.68 -13.31 -0.04
CA ILE A 168 7.95 -13.20 0.68
C ILE A 168 9.18 -13.28 -0.24
N HIS A 169 9.13 -14.09 -1.30
CA HIS A 169 10.22 -14.17 -2.27
C HIS A 169 10.28 -12.90 -3.13
N VAL A 170 9.11 -12.42 -3.57
CA VAL A 170 9.01 -11.17 -4.33
C VAL A 170 9.49 -9.99 -3.49
N TYR A 171 9.07 -9.90 -2.24
CA TYR A 171 9.54 -8.91 -1.27
C TYR A 171 11.06 -8.95 -1.08
N THR A 172 11.61 -10.16 -0.89
CA THR A 172 13.05 -10.34 -0.68
C THR A 172 13.86 -9.85 -1.88
N ASP A 173 13.42 -10.17 -3.10
CA ASP A 173 14.07 -9.72 -4.32
C ASP A 173 13.95 -8.20 -4.49
N LEU A 174 12.78 -7.63 -4.21
CA LEU A 174 12.57 -6.18 -4.21
C LEU A 174 13.54 -5.48 -3.26
N MET A 175 13.57 -5.90 -1.99
CA MET A 175 14.41 -5.28 -0.97
C MET A 175 15.91 -5.46 -1.24
N ASN A 176 16.34 -6.55 -1.87
CA ASN A 176 17.73 -6.76 -2.28
C ASN A 176 18.12 -5.92 -3.49
N SER A 177 17.19 -5.63 -4.38
CA SER A 177 17.45 -4.84 -5.61
C SER A 177 17.42 -3.33 -5.36
N VAL A 178 16.71 -2.88 -4.32
CA VAL A 178 16.55 -1.45 -4.01
C VAL A 178 17.00 -1.16 -2.59
N ASN A 179 18.13 -0.46 -2.45
CA ASN A 179 18.60 -0.01 -1.14
C ASN A 179 17.93 1.32 -0.76
N LEU A 180 16.69 1.21 -0.27
CA LEU A 180 15.80 2.34 0.01
C LEU A 180 16.35 3.40 0.95
N MET A 181 17.16 2.98 1.91
CA MET A 181 17.65 3.82 2.98
C MET A 181 19.17 4.00 2.91
N ASN A 182 19.81 3.50 1.85
CA ASN A 182 21.27 3.52 1.71
C ASN A 182 21.99 2.91 2.93
N LEU A 183 21.49 1.77 3.40
CA LEU A 183 22.07 1.02 4.50
C LEU A 183 23.12 0.01 4.00
N SER A 184 24.00 -0.44 4.88
CA SER A 184 24.92 -1.53 4.57
C SER A 184 24.14 -2.81 4.21
N GLN A 185 24.73 -3.65 3.35
CA GLN A 185 24.12 -4.94 3.00
C GLN A 185 23.87 -5.83 4.22
N LYS A 186 24.69 -5.70 5.26
CA LYS A 186 24.54 -6.46 6.52
C LYS A 186 23.25 -6.05 7.22
N THR A 187 23.01 -4.75 7.41
CA THR A 187 21.82 -4.23 8.06
C THR A 187 20.57 -4.51 7.22
N GLN A 188 20.63 -4.31 5.91
CA GLN A 188 19.53 -4.61 5.01
C GLN A 188 19.10 -6.08 5.12
N LYS A 189 20.04 -7.02 5.01
CA LYS A 189 19.76 -8.47 5.16
C LYS A 189 19.21 -8.84 6.54
N LYS A 190 19.66 -8.16 7.61
CA LYS A 190 19.15 -8.36 8.98
C LYS A 190 17.64 -8.09 9.02
N TYR A 191 17.17 -6.96 8.47
CA TYR A 191 15.75 -6.58 8.52
C TYR A 191 14.88 -7.37 7.54
N ILE A 192 15.37 -7.70 6.35
CA ILE A 192 14.68 -8.61 5.43
C ILE A 192 14.45 -9.96 6.10
N LYS A 193 15.47 -10.51 6.76
CA LYS A 193 15.34 -11.77 7.51
C LYS A 193 14.36 -11.63 8.68
N LYS A 194 14.41 -10.52 9.44
CA LYS A 194 13.47 -10.28 10.54
C LYS A 194 12.01 -10.30 10.06
N VAL A 195 11.72 -9.71 8.90
CA VAL A 195 10.38 -9.78 8.28
C VAL A 195 10.04 -11.23 7.92
N ALA A 196 10.93 -11.95 7.24
CA ALA A 196 10.71 -13.34 6.85
C ALA A 196 10.47 -14.29 8.06
N ASP A 197 11.09 -14.00 9.19
CA ASP A 197 10.92 -14.78 10.43
C ASP A 197 9.62 -14.38 11.17
N TYR A 198 9.19 -13.13 11.07
CA TYR A 198 7.97 -12.61 11.70
C TYR A 198 6.67 -13.16 11.06
N ILE A 199 6.69 -13.42 9.76
CA ILE A 199 5.49 -13.86 9.00
C ILE A 199 5.31 -15.39 8.96
N LYS A 200 6.20 -16.18 9.59
CA LYS A 200 6.08 -17.65 9.72
C LYS A 200 5.08 -18.03 10.79
#